data_a33ec8fb1c47f209c5837866d8d350e5
#
_entry.id   a33ec8fb1c47f209c5837866d8d350e5
#
_cell.length_a   1.000
_cell.length_b   1.000
_cell.length_c   1.000
_cell.angle_alpha   90.00
_cell.angle_beta   90.00
_cell.angle_gamma   90.00
#
_symmetry.space_group_name_H-M   'P 1'
#
loop_
_entity.id
_entity.type
_entity.pdbx_description
1 polymer ?
#
loop_
_entity_poly.entity_id
_entity_poly.type
_entity_poly.pdbx_seq_one_letter_code
_entity_poly.pdbx_strand_id
1 'polypeptide(L)'
;AEAVIKTDEAKLAPAENISVSYENGLAHITARGVAGHASHPDGTVNAIGVLVDYILASGAAGDGEEKFLRLVQKLLSSSDGSGVGVQAADDVFTPLTIIGGMAGTEDGYMWQTFDCRYPTTTDGETIVSKLLAAADGCCEAQIVSDAKPFYVDANAPAIRACVNSYNDVTGENKKPFT
;
A
#
# COMPACT_ATOMS: atom_id res chain seq x y z
N ALA A 1 -10.47 5.83 -4.92
CA ALA A 1 -9.87 5.44 -6.21
C ALA A 1 -10.95 5.43 -7.28
N GLU A 2 -10.53 5.69 -8.51
CA GLU A 2 -11.44 5.75 -9.66
C GLU A 2 -10.85 4.98 -10.84
N ALA A 3 -11.73 4.37 -11.64
CA ALA A 3 -11.38 3.76 -12.92
C ALA A 3 -12.47 4.06 -13.96
N VAL A 4 -12.03 4.21 -15.21
CA VAL A 4 -12.91 4.32 -16.36
C VAL A 4 -12.57 3.18 -17.31
N ILE A 5 -13.53 2.28 -17.54
CA ILE A 5 -13.32 1.09 -18.34
C ILE A 5 -14.41 0.91 -19.40
N LYS A 6 -14.02 0.34 -20.54
CA LYS A 6 -14.96 -0.07 -21.56
C LYS A 6 -15.39 -1.50 -21.30
N THR A 7 -16.62 -1.69 -20.90
CA THR A 7 -17.15 -3.03 -20.57
C THR A 7 -18.66 -3.10 -20.83
N ASP A 8 -19.20 -4.32 -20.79
CA ASP A 8 -20.62 -4.58 -20.83
C ASP A 8 -21.28 -4.13 -19.51
N GLU A 9 -22.32 -3.31 -19.61
CA GLU A 9 -23.08 -2.83 -18.43
C GLU A 9 -23.62 -3.96 -17.55
N ALA A 10 -23.92 -5.12 -18.13
CA ALA A 10 -24.40 -6.28 -17.38
C ALA A 10 -23.36 -6.85 -16.40
N LYS A 11 -22.08 -6.51 -16.54
CA LYS A 11 -20.99 -7.04 -15.69
C LYS A 11 -20.75 -6.22 -14.43
N LEU A 12 -21.18 -4.96 -14.40
CA LEU A 12 -20.84 -4.03 -13.33
C LEU A 12 -22.09 -3.50 -12.66
N ALA A 13 -22.23 -3.82 -11.38
CA ALA A 13 -23.31 -3.30 -10.53
C ALA A 13 -22.68 -2.62 -9.29
N PRO A 14 -23.34 -1.61 -8.69
CA PRO A 14 -22.88 -1.04 -7.43
C PRO A 14 -22.73 -2.13 -6.36
N ALA A 15 -21.70 -1.98 -5.51
CA ALA A 15 -21.41 -2.88 -4.41
C ALA A 15 -21.03 -2.06 -3.15
N GLU A 16 -20.73 -2.74 -2.07
CA GLU A 16 -20.25 -2.07 -0.86
C GLU A 16 -18.97 -1.28 -1.19
N ASN A 17 -18.93 0.01 -0.81
CA ASN A 17 -17.86 0.97 -1.11
C ASN A 17 -17.57 1.20 -2.60
N ILE A 18 -18.42 0.71 -3.51
CA ILE A 18 -18.31 0.87 -4.96
C ILE A 18 -19.56 1.55 -5.51
N SER A 19 -19.37 2.63 -6.26
CA SER A 19 -20.38 3.22 -7.12
C SER A 19 -19.98 3.09 -8.60
N VAL A 20 -20.97 2.81 -9.43
CA VAL A 20 -20.79 2.67 -10.88
C VAL A 20 -21.78 3.57 -11.59
N SER A 21 -21.33 4.30 -12.60
CA SER A 21 -22.18 5.03 -13.54
C SER A 21 -21.70 4.77 -14.97
N TYR A 22 -22.60 4.93 -15.93
CA TYR A 22 -22.29 4.71 -17.35
C TYR A 22 -22.48 5.98 -18.14
N GLU A 23 -21.49 6.32 -18.94
CA GLU A 23 -21.53 7.47 -19.81
C GLU A 23 -20.77 7.17 -21.12
N ASN A 24 -21.40 7.45 -22.27
CA ASN A 24 -20.79 7.27 -23.60
C ASN A 24 -20.19 5.88 -23.86
N GLY A 25 -20.78 4.81 -23.31
CA GLY A 25 -20.30 3.44 -23.45
C GLY A 25 -19.09 3.08 -22.56
N LEU A 26 -18.81 3.91 -21.57
CA LEU A 26 -17.78 3.68 -20.56
C LEU A 26 -18.41 3.54 -19.17
N ALA A 27 -17.87 2.64 -18.36
CA ALA A 27 -18.19 2.52 -16.96
C ALA A 27 -17.23 3.38 -16.13
N HIS A 28 -17.77 4.29 -15.33
CA HIS A 28 -17.06 5.07 -14.34
C HIS A 28 -17.26 4.43 -12.98
N ILE A 29 -16.19 3.91 -12.40
CA ILE A 29 -16.19 3.18 -11.13
C ILE A 29 -15.47 4.03 -10.10
N THR A 30 -16.11 4.25 -8.97
CA THR A 30 -15.49 4.93 -7.81
C THR A 30 -15.50 4.00 -6.62
N ALA A 31 -14.30 3.72 -6.07
CA ALA A 31 -14.11 2.98 -4.84
C ALA A 31 -13.80 3.92 -3.68
N ARG A 32 -14.43 3.68 -2.52
CA ARG A 32 -14.20 4.43 -1.28
C ARG A 32 -13.34 3.62 -0.34
N GLY A 33 -12.43 4.30 0.35
CA GLY A 33 -11.57 3.75 1.37
C GLY A 33 -11.60 4.58 2.65
N VAL A 34 -10.77 4.19 3.60
CA VAL A 34 -10.52 4.93 4.84
C VAL A 34 -9.05 5.29 4.89
N ALA A 35 -8.76 6.59 4.84
CA ALA A 35 -7.39 7.10 4.79
C ALA A 35 -6.65 6.88 6.11
N GLY A 36 -5.33 6.68 6.04
CA GLY A 36 -4.43 6.62 7.18
C GLY A 36 -2.98 6.74 6.77
N HIS A 37 -2.09 6.71 7.75
CA HIS A 37 -0.66 6.83 7.51
C HIS A 37 -0.05 5.45 7.19
N ALA A 38 0.88 5.39 6.23
CA ALA A 38 1.47 4.13 5.76
C ALA A 38 2.19 3.32 6.87
N SER A 39 2.75 3.99 7.90
CA SER A 39 3.38 3.30 9.04
C SER A 39 2.39 2.77 10.09
N HIS A 40 1.12 3.20 10.03
CA HIS A 40 0.08 2.81 10.98
C HIS A 40 -1.21 2.53 10.19
N PRO A 41 -1.27 1.41 9.46
CA PRO A 41 -2.38 1.11 8.56
C PRO A 41 -3.62 0.55 9.26
N ASP A 42 -3.58 0.35 10.57
CA ASP A 42 -4.69 -0.24 11.33
C ASP A 42 -5.97 0.59 11.19
N GLY A 43 -7.08 -0.08 10.88
CA GLY A 43 -8.37 0.56 10.65
C GLY A 43 -8.49 1.33 9.33
N THR A 44 -7.48 1.29 8.46
CA THR A 44 -7.54 1.87 7.12
C THR A 44 -8.14 0.91 6.10
N VAL A 45 -8.65 1.44 5.01
CA VAL A 45 -9.11 0.66 3.86
C VAL A 45 -8.51 1.27 2.60
N ASN A 46 -7.67 0.52 1.92
CA ASN A 46 -7.05 0.99 0.68
C ASN A 46 -8.08 0.97 -0.46
N ALA A 47 -8.48 2.15 -0.94
CA ALA A 47 -9.47 2.28 -2.01
C ALA A 47 -9.02 1.64 -3.34
N ILE A 48 -7.70 1.58 -3.61
CA ILE A 48 -7.15 0.90 -4.79
C ILE A 48 -7.39 -0.61 -4.67
N GLY A 49 -7.15 -1.19 -3.49
CA GLY A 49 -7.44 -2.60 -3.21
C GLY A 49 -8.92 -2.94 -3.44
N VAL A 50 -9.82 -2.11 -2.89
CA VAL A 50 -11.28 -2.27 -3.10
C VAL A 50 -11.64 -2.22 -4.59
N LEU A 51 -11.05 -1.29 -5.34
CA LEU A 51 -11.28 -1.15 -6.79
C LEU A 51 -10.76 -2.37 -7.56
N VAL A 52 -9.55 -2.82 -7.25
CA VAL A 52 -8.91 -3.98 -7.89
C VAL A 52 -9.71 -5.26 -7.64
N ASP A 53 -10.11 -5.51 -6.39
CA ASP A 53 -10.95 -6.66 -6.02
C ASP A 53 -12.26 -6.66 -6.79
N TYR A 54 -12.89 -5.50 -6.90
CA TYR A 54 -14.16 -5.35 -7.63
C TYR A 54 -13.99 -5.62 -9.13
N ILE A 55 -12.97 -5.06 -9.78
CA ILE A 55 -12.71 -5.25 -11.22
C ILE A 55 -12.42 -6.73 -11.50
N LEU A 56 -11.59 -7.37 -10.70
CA LEU A 56 -11.28 -8.80 -10.84
C LEU A 56 -12.51 -9.68 -10.64
N ALA A 57 -13.30 -9.42 -9.61
CA ALA A 57 -14.50 -10.20 -9.30
C ALA A 57 -15.58 -10.07 -10.37
N SER A 58 -15.67 -8.91 -11.04
CA SER A 58 -16.63 -8.68 -12.12
C SER A 58 -16.23 -9.31 -13.45
N GLY A 59 -14.97 -9.75 -13.59
CA GLY A 59 -14.43 -10.25 -14.86
C GLY A 59 -14.36 -9.18 -15.96
N ALA A 60 -14.21 -7.91 -15.56
CA ALA A 60 -14.16 -6.78 -16.49
C ALA A 60 -12.72 -6.47 -16.95
N ALA A 61 -11.69 -7.05 -16.33
CA ALA A 61 -10.30 -6.93 -16.75
C ALA A 61 -10.04 -7.77 -18.02
N GLY A 62 -9.24 -7.25 -18.94
CA GLY A 62 -8.67 -8.03 -20.05
C GLY A 62 -7.51 -8.91 -19.59
N ASP A 63 -7.10 -9.90 -20.39
CA ASP A 63 -6.10 -10.91 -20.01
C ASP A 63 -4.77 -10.31 -19.53
N GLY A 64 -4.28 -9.25 -20.20
CA GLY A 64 -3.03 -8.58 -19.81
C GLY A 64 -3.18 -7.76 -18.53
N GLU A 65 -4.30 -7.09 -18.38
CA GLU A 65 -4.65 -6.28 -17.23
C GLU A 65 -4.88 -7.15 -15.99
N GLU A 66 -5.53 -8.31 -16.16
CA GLU A 66 -5.84 -9.23 -15.09
C GLU A 66 -4.57 -9.69 -14.34
N LYS A 67 -3.49 -10.01 -15.07
CA LYS A 67 -2.22 -10.42 -14.45
C LYS A 67 -1.66 -9.33 -13.53
N PHE A 68 -1.63 -8.09 -14.01
CA PHE A 68 -1.18 -6.95 -13.22
C PHE A 68 -2.08 -6.70 -12.01
N LEU A 69 -3.40 -6.68 -12.19
CA LEU A 69 -4.36 -6.48 -11.11
C LEU A 69 -4.28 -7.58 -10.05
N ARG A 70 -4.04 -8.84 -10.43
CA ARG A 70 -3.81 -9.94 -9.48
C ARG A 70 -2.52 -9.78 -8.68
N LEU A 71 -1.45 -9.26 -9.28
CA LEU A 71 -0.24 -8.91 -8.54
C LEU A 71 -0.52 -7.79 -7.53
N VAL A 72 -1.21 -6.72 -7.95
CA VAL A 72 -1.61 -5.62 -7.06
C VAL A 72 -2.50 -6.15 -5.93
N GLN A 73 -3.50 -6.99 -6.23
CA GLN A 73 -4.35 -7.65 -5.23
C GLN A 73 -3.52 -8.41 -4.20
N LYS A 74 -2.56 -9.21 -4.66
CA LYS A 74 -1.67 -9.99 -3.79
C LYS A 74 -0.80 -9.09 -2.89
N LEU A 75 -0.25 -8.00 -3.43
CA LEU A 75 0.55 -7.03 -2.68
C LEU A 75 -0.29 -6.26 -1.64
N LEU A 76 -1.57 -6.01 -1.94
CA LEU A 76 -2.51 -5.30 -1.05
C LEU A 76 -3.33 -6.22 -0.15
N SER A 77 -3.17 -7.55 -0.26
CA SER A 77 -3.93 -8.52 0.54
C SER A 77 -3.67 -8.43 2.04
N SER A 78 -2.52 -7.87 2.41
CA SER A 78 -2.15 -7.59 3.78
C SER A 78 -1.19 -6.41 3.85
N SER A 79 -1.28 -5.61 4.90
CA SER A 79 -0.36 -4.50 5.12
C SER A 79 1.00 -4.92 5.69
N ASP A 80 1.15 -6.19 6.13
CA ASP A 80 2.37 -6.73 6.74
C ASP A 80 3.32 -7.42 5.74
N GLY A 81 2.97 -7.44 4.46
CA GLY A 81 3.76 -8.07 3.40
C GLY A 81 3.66 -9.59 3.34
N SER A 82 2.76 -10.23 4.11
CA SER A 82 2.55 -11.69 4.07
C SER A 82 2.13 -12.19 2.69
N GLY A 83 1.35 -11.40 1.95
CA GLY A 83 0.93 -11.74 0.59
C GLY A 83 2.07 -12.07 -0.37
N VAL A 84 3.26 -11.49 -0.17
CA VAL A 84 4.46 -11.71 -1.00
C VAL A 84 5.66 -12.24 -0.20
N GLY A 85 5.46 -12.63 1.06
CA GLY A 85 6.47 -13.28 1.88
C GLY A 85 7.62 -12.37 2.33
N VAL A 86 7.36 -11.07 2.51
CA VAL A 86 8.34 -10.07 3.00
C VAL A 86 8.15 -9.67 4.45
N GLN A 87 7.27 -10.37 5.19
CA GLN A 87 7.04 -10.08 6.61
C GLN A 87 8.33 -10.00 7.41
N ALA A 88 8.42 -8.99 8.27
CA ALA A 88 9.52 -8.80 9.20
C ALA A 88 9.05 -8.04 10.45
N ALA A 89 9.61 -8.38 11.60
CA ALA A 89 9.36 -7.71 12.86
C ALA A 89 10.61 -7.79 13.75
N ASP A 90 10.79 -6.80 14.63
CA ASP A 90 11.76 -6.83 15.72
C ASP A 90 11.16 -6.22 17.00
N ASP A 91 11.95 -6.19 18.07
CA ASP A 91 11.51 -5.67 19.37
C ASP A 91 11.63 -4.15 19.50
N VAL A 92 12.13 -3.46 18.48
CA VAL A 92 12.48 -2.03 18.52
C VAL A 92 11.54 -1.20 17.68
N PHE A 93 11.18 -1.70 16.49
CA PHE A 93 10.35 -1.00 15.52
C PHE A 93 8.99 -1.67 15.33
N THR A 94 8.07 -0.92 14.75
CA THR A 94 6.84 -1.52 14.24
C THR A 94 7.16 -2.60 13.19
N PRO A 95 6.34 -3.64 13.07
CA PRO A 95 6.49 -4.63 12.00
C PRO A 95 6.54 -3.98 10.61
N LEU A 96 7.13 -4.71 9.65
CA LEU A 96 7.11 -4.29 8.24
C LEU A 96 5.69 -3.94 7.81
N THR A 97 5.59 -2.81 7.09
CA THR A 97 4.36 -2.45 6.40
C THR A 97 4.61 -2.29 4.90
N ILE A 98 3.68 -2.73 4.08
CA ILE A 98 3.65 -2.48 2.63
C ILE A 98 2.27 -1.92 2.25
N ILE A 99 2.26 -0.72 1.67
CA ILE A 99 1.03 0.02 1.38
C ILE A 99 1.07 0.48 -0.07
N GLY A 100 -0.02 0.23 -0.82
CA GLY A 100 -0.22 0.82 -2.14
C GLY A 100 -0.54 2.30 -2.01
N GLY A 101 0.29 3.14 -2.58
CA GLY A 101 0.17 4.60 -2.51
C GLY A 101 -0.68 5.15 -3.64
N MET A 102 -0.15 5.18 -4.84
CA MET A 102 -0.79 5.75 -6.03
C MET A 102 -0.90 4.71 -7.14
N ALA A 103 -1.95 4.81 -7.94
CA ALA A 103 -2.13 4.02 -9.14
C ALA A 103 -2.60 4.91 -10.30
N GLY A 104 -2.33 4.50 -11.51
CA GLY A 104 -2.77 5.23 -12.69
C GLY A 104 -2.58 4.43 -13.97
N THR A 105 -2.94 5.09 -15.07
CA THR A 105 -2.67 4.62 -16.42
C THR A 105 -1.96 5.74 -17.17
N GLU A 106 -0.84 5.42 -17.80
CA GLU A 106 -0.05 6.34 -18.62
C GLU A 106 0.41 5.61 -19.88
N ASP A 107 0.27 6.24 -21.03
CA ASP A 107 0.61 5.68 -22.35
C ASP A 107 0.02 4.27 -22.61
N GLY A 108 -1.16 4.00 -22.05
CA GLY A 108 -1.85 2.70 -22.18
C GLY A 108 -1.36 1.61 -21.20
N TYR A 109 -0.44 1.92 -20.31
CA TYR A 109 0.07 1.00 -19.29
C TYR A 109 -0.42 1.39 -17.91
N MET A 110 -0.87 0.40 -17.15
CA MET A 110 -1.19 0.59 -15.72
C MET A 110 0.08 0.62 -14.89
N TRP A 111 0.09 1.45 -13.86
CA TRP A 111 1.17 1.50 -12.87
C TRP A 111 0.61 1.64 -11.45
N GLN A 112 1.40 1.18 -10.47
CA GLN A 112 1.10 1.26 -9.05
C GLN A 112 2.38 1.50 -8.26
N THR A 113 2.35 2.43 -7.30
CA THR A 113 3.44 2.62 -6.34
C THR A 113 3.17 1.91 -5.02
N PHE A 114 4.24 1.46 -4.37
CA PHE A 114 4.19 0.88 -3.02
C PHE A 114 5.20 1.56 -2.12
N ASP A 115 4.80 1.87 -0.89
CA ASP A 115 5.67 2.29 0.21
C ASP A 115 5.88 1.06 1.11
N CYS A 116 7.12 0.61 1.24
CA CYS A 116 7.49 -0.51 2.12
C CYS A 116 8.40 0.01 3.23
N ARG A 117 7.98 -0.14 4.47
CA ARG A 117 8.74 0.24 5.66
C ARG A 117 9.10 -1.01 6.44
N TYR A 118 10.35 -1.15 6.83
CA TYR A 118 10.85 -2.37 7.46
C TYR A 118 11.78 -2.07 8.63
N PRO A 119 11.84 -2.97 9.63
CA PRO A 119 12.67 -2.80 10.82
C PRO A 119 14.17 -2.95 10.55
N THR A 120 15.01 -2.45 11.46
CA THR A 120 16.47 -2.40 11.32
C THR A 120 17.14 -3.76 11.23
N THR A 121 16.51 -4.80 11.75
CA THR A 121 17.03 -6.19 11.74
C THR A 121 16.79 -6.90 10.41
N THR A 122 16.07 -6.26 9.50
CA THR A 122 15.71 -6.84 8.20
C THR A 122 16.69 -6.39 7.13
N ASP A 123 17.13 -7.32 6.29
CA ASP A 123 17.91 -7.02 5.11
C ASP A 123 17.02 -6.49 3.99
N GLY A 124 17.15 -5.20 3.67
CA GLY A 124 16.39 -4.53 2.62
C GLY A 124 16.61 -5.14 1.24
N GLU A 125 17.82 -5.64 0.93
CA GLU A 125 18.11 -6.29 -0.35
C GLU A 125 17.29 -7.58 -0.53
N THR A 126 17.07 -8.33 0.56
CA THR A 126 16.19 -9.50 0.55
C THR A 126 14.73 -9.11 0.27
N ILE A 127 14.22 -8.02 0.87
CA ILE A 127 12.87 -7.52 0.60
C ILE A 127 12.74 -7.14 -0.88
N VAL A 128 13.66 -6.30 -1.37
CA VAL A 128 13.69 -5.86 -2.77
C VAL A 128 13.72 -7.04 -3.72
N SER A 129 14.59 -8.03 -3.48
CA SER A 129 14.70 -9.22 -4.32
C SER A 129 13.37 -10.01 -4.39
N LYS A 130 12.67 -10.15 -3.27
CA LYS A 130 11.36 -10.84 -3.23
C LYS A 130 10.26 -10.04 -3.94
N LEU A 131 10.24 -8.71 -3.80
CA LEU A 131 9.27 -7.86 -4.48
C LEU A 131 9.48 -7.88 -6.00
N LEU A 132 10.74 -7.78 -6.47
CA LEU A 132 11.07 -7.90 -7.88
C LEU A 132 10.72 -9.29 -8.43
N ALA A 133 11.00 -10.36 -7.68
CA ALA A 133 10.61 -11.71 -8.06
C ALA A 133 9.09 -11.90 -8.14
N ALA A 134 8.31 -11.22 -7.30
CA ALA A 134 6.86 -11.26 -7.38
C ALA A 134 6.31 -10.56 -8.64
N ALA A 135 7.02 -9.59 -9.18
CA ALA A 135 6.67 -8.86 -10.41
C ALA A 135 7.14 -9.58 -11.69
N ASP A 136 8.09 -10.52 -11.58
CA ASP A 136 8.68 -11.21 -12.72
C ASP A 136 7.62 -11.92 -13.59
N GLY A 137 7.74 -11.76 -14.90
CA GLY A 137 6.77 -12.28 -15.88
C GLY A 137 5.38 -11.65 -15.86
N CYS A 138 5.18 -10.60 -15.03
CA CYS A 138 3.94 -9.87 -14.91
C CYS A 138 4.07 -8.42 -15.39
N CYS A 139 5.04 -7.67 -14.88
CA CYS A 139 5.26 -6.26 -15.19
C CYS A 139 6.71 -5.88 -14.97
N GLU A 140 7.09 -4.71 -15.46
CA GLU A 140 8.34 -4.06 -15.08
C GLU A 140 8.21 -3.48 -13.67
N ALA A 141 9.22 -3.70 -12.83
CA ALA A 141 9.27 -3.15 -11.49
C ALA A 141 10.61 -2.44 -11.25
N GLN A 142 10.57 -1.28 -10.61
CA GLN A 142 11.76 -0.50 -10.28
C GLN A 142 11.71 0.01 -8.84
N ILE A 143 12.87 0.13 -8.23
CA ILE A 143 13.03 0.75 -6.92
C ILE A 143 13.29 2.25 -7.14
N VAL A 144 12.34 3.07 -6.72
CA VAL A 144 12.42 4.53 -6.87
C VAL A 144 13.28 5.14 -5.77
N SER A 145 13.22 4.59 -4.56
CA SER A 145 13.98 5.04 -3.39
C SER A 145 14.20 3.87 -2.45
N ASP A 146 15.41 3.78 -1.90
CA ASP A 146 15.75 2.86 -0.81
C ASP A 146 16.53 3.62 0.26
N ALA A 147 15.86 3.88 1.38
CA ALA A 147 16.46 4.50 2.57
C ALA A 147 16.52 3.44 3.68
N LYS A 148 17.73 3.11 4.10
CA LYS A 148 17.93 2.14 5.20
C LYS A 148 17.26 2.64 6.47
N PRO A 149 16.69 1.74 7.30
CA PRO A 149 16.15 2.09 8.60
C PRO A 149 17.20 2.80 9.47
N PHE A 150 16.76 3.82 10.19
CA PHE A 150 17.61 4.61 11.05
C PHE A 150 17.10 4.53 12.49
N TYR A 151 17.98 4.18 13.41
CA TYR A 151 17.65 4.06 14.84
C TYR A 151 18.47 5.03 15.69
N VAL A 152 17.80 5.73 16.58
CA VAL A 152 18.42 6.53 17.65
C VAL A 152 17.94 5.98 18.98
N ASP A 153 18.88 5.68 19.89
CA ASP A 153 18.53 5.25 21.25
C ASP A 153 17.63 6.28 21.94
N ALA A 154 16.48 5.82 22.41
CA ALA A 154 15.53 6.64 23.17
C ALA A 154 16.17 7.35 24.40
N ASN A 155 17.27 6.81 24.94
CA ASN A 155 18.03 7.38 26.03
C ASN A 155 19.11 8.38 25.57
N ALA A 156 19.31 8.57 24.29
CA ALA A 156 20.26 9.56 23.79
C ALA A 156 19.95 10.96 24.37
N PRO A 157 20.97 11.75 24.73
CA PRO A 157 20.76 13.04 25.39
C PRO A 157 19.83 13.99 24.64
N ALA A 158 19.94 14.03 23.32
CA ALA A 158 19.09 14.86 22.46
C ALA A 158 17.62 14.42 22.52
N ILE A 159 17.36 13.11 22.43
CA ILE A 159 15.99 12.55 22.51
C ILE A 159 15.38 12.85 23.87
N ARG A 160 16.13 12.59 24.96
CA ARG A 160 15.67 12.91 26.32
C ARG A 160 15.35 14.40 26.48
N ALA A 161 16.18 15.29 25.96
CA ALA A 161 15.93 16.73 26.02
C ALA A 161 14.63 17.10 25.31
N CYS A 162 14.40 16.57 24.11
CA CYS A 162 13.17 16.81 23.35
C CYS A 162 11.92 16.31 24.11
N VAL A 163 11.98 15.08 24.62
CA VAL A 163 10.86 14.47 25.35
C VAL A 163 10.57 15.24 26.65
N ASN A 164 11.58 15.61 27.41
CA ASN A 164 11.42 16.39 28.65
C ASN A 164 10.79 17.75 28.32
N SER A 165 11.33 18.48 27.34
CA SER A 165 10.77 19.79 26.93
C SER A 165 9.32 19.68 26.48
N TYR A 166 8.94 18.65 25.73
CA TYR A 166 7.57 18.40 25.34
C TYR A 166 6.67 18.17 26.56
N ASN A 167 7.09 17.27 27.46
CA ASN A 167 6.32 16.95 28.66
C ASN A 167 6.19 18.16 29.60
N ASP A 168 7.25 18.96 29.76
CA ASP A 168 7.22 20.16 30.58
C ASP A 168 6.23 21.21 30.06
N VAL A 169 6.12 21.36 28.72
CA VAL A 169 5.21 22.33 28.09
C VAL A 169 3.77 21.84 28.08
N THR A 170 3.55 20.54 27.82
CA THR A 170 2.20 19.99 27.65
C THR A 170 1.58 19.47 28.95
N GLY A 171 2.39 19.21 29.96
CA GLY A 171 1.96 18.53 31.20
C GLY A 171 1.70 17.03 30.98
N GLU A 172 2.06 16.46 29.83
CA GLU A 172 1.93 15.03 29.52
C GLU A 172 3.12 14.24 30.04
N ASN A 173 3.01 12.92 30.03
CA ASN A 173 4.11 11.99 30.35
C ASN A 173 4.35 11.04 29.17
N LYS A 174 4.65 11.64 28.04
CA LYS A 174 4.95 10.88 26.80
C LYS A 174 6.33 10.24 26.89
N LYS A 175 6.44 9.10 26.23
CA LYS A 175 7.73 8.44 25.95
C LYS A 175 8.02 8.56 24.47
N PRO A 176 9.30 8.55 24.04
CA PRO A 176 9.61 8.45 22.63
C PRO A 176 9.03 7.14 22.09
N PHE A 177 8.58 7.18 20.85
CA PHE A 177 8.13 5.99 20.11
C PHE A 177 8.91 5.89 18.80
N THR A 178 8.98 4.71 18.27
CA THR A 178 9.66 4.38 16.99
C THR A 178 8.62 4.05 15.95
#